data_4a4d94244a1f5c1df140ee591c2a8ad2
#
_entry.id   4a4d94244a1f5c1df140ee591c2a8ad2
#
_cell.length_a   1.000
_cell.length_b   1.000
_cell.length_c   1.000
_cell.angle_alpha   90.00
_cell.angle_beta   90.00
_cell.angle_gamma   90.00
#
_symmetry.space_group_name_H-M   'P 1'
#
loop_
_entity.id
_entity.type
_entity.pdbx_description
1 polymer ?
#
loop_
_entity_poly.entity_id
_entity_poly.type
_entity_poly.pdbx_seq_one_letter_code
_entity_poly.pdbx_strand_id
1 'polypeptide(L)'
;LPGDPLWGFVSIPAGEFIMGSNPQRDRMAYENERWSSTQRQGRVALPEYFIGRFEVTNAQFAHYLSAIGSSSAEAFAELDPALPVTSVSLPQTLSYARWLDSQLRSTAATPVALSEALDAGAKVTLPSEAEWEKAARGNDGRIFPWGMEPNGAFANVASAALLPVGSRGCESCN
;
A
#
# COMPACT_ATOMS: atom_id res chain seq x y z
N LEU A 1 9.29 -9.09 -6.95
CA LEU A 1 9.92 -10.14 -6.14
C LEU A 1 10.09 -11.34 -7.05
N PRO A 2 11.31 -11.90 -7.20
CA PRO A 2 11.52 -13.10 -8.02
C PRO A 2 10.61 -14.23 -7.54
N GLY A 3 9.80 -14.79 -8.45
CA GLY A 3 8.85 -15.86 -8.14
C GLY A 3 7.48 -15.43 -7.60
N ASP A 4 7.27 -14.15 -7.34
CA ASP A 4 5.94 -13.65 -6.95
C ASP A 4 5.06 -13.51 -8.20
N PRO A 5 3.90 -14.18 -8.26
CA PRO A 5 3.06 -14.22 -9.46
C PRO A 5 2.45 -12.87 -9.83
N LEU A 6 2.43 -11.90 -8.90
CA LEU A 6 1.90 -10.55 -9.09
C LEU A 6 2.95 -9.46 -8.84
N TRP A 7 4.25 -9.81 -8.84
CA TRP A 7 5.35 -8.87 -8.66
C TRP A 7 5.27 -8.01 -7.40
N GLY A 8 4.71 -8.56 -6.33
CA GLY A 8 4.54 -7.88 -5.05
C GLY A 8 3.22 -7.12 -4.92
N PHE A 9 2.33 -7.20 -5.90
CA PHE A 9 0.94 -6.78 -5.71
C PHE A 9 0.10 -7.89 -5.07
N VAL A 10 -0.98 -7.48 -4.42
CA VAL A 10 -1.99 -8.37 -3.84
C VAL A 10 -3.35 -7.97 -4.42
N SER A 11 -4.14 -8.94 -4.88
CA SER A 11 -5.52 -8.70 -5.28
C SER A 11 -6.40 -8.55 -4.05
N ILE A 12 -7.16 -7.47 -3.99
CA ILE A 12 -8.20 -7.22 -3.01
C ILE A 12 -9.56 -7.41 -3.71
N PRO A 13 -10.37 -8.39 -3.30
CA PRO A 13 -11.59 -8.73 -4.01
C PRO A 13 -12.63 -7.61 -3.93
N ALA A 14 -13.47 -7.52 -4.95
CA ALA A 14 -14.64 -6.65 -4.95
C ALA A 14 -15.56 -6.95 -3.75
N GLY A 15 -16.29 -5.95 -3.28
CA GLY A 15 -17.29 -6.11 -2.25
C GLY A 15 -17.29 -5.02 -1.20
N GLU A 16 -18.22 -5.13 -0.27
CA GLU A 16 -18.37 -4.18 0.83
C GLU A 16 -17.38 -4.43 1.96
N PHE A 17 -17.02 -3.37 2.66
CA PHE A 17 -16.30 -3.42 3.94
C PHE A 17 -16.83 -2.33 4.88
N ILE A 18 -16.44 -2.42 6.15
CA ILE A 18 -16.79 -1.42 7.17
C ILE A 18 -15.64 -0.42 7.26
N MET A 19 -15.88 0.80 6.77
CA MET A 19 -14.94 1.91 6.82
C MET A 19 -15.16 2.78 8.06
N GLY A 20 -14.09 3.29 8.63
CA GLY A 20 -14.09 4.14 9.82
C GLY A 20 -14.01 3.34 11.12
N SER A 21 -13.76 4.03 12.22
CA SER A 21 -13.52 3.44 13.54
C SER A 21 -14.65 3.72 14.53
N ASN A 22 -14.97 2.73 15.37
CA ASN A 22 -15.96 2.87 16.44
C ASN A 22 -15.26 3.01 17.80
N PRO A 23 -15.29 4.18 18.45
CA PRO A 23 -14.59 4.42 19.73
C PRO A 23 -15.08 3.55 20.89
N GLN A 24 -16.25 2.95 20.78
CA GLN A 24 -16.75 1.99 21.79
C GLN A 24 -16.03 0.64 21.71
N ARG A 25 -15.49 0.30 20.55
CA ARG A 25 -14.74 -0.94 20.28
C ARG A 25 -13.23 -0.68 20.20
N ASP A 26 -12.85 0.43 19.59
CA ASP A 26 -11.47 0.86 19.42
C ASP A 26 -11.21 2.11 20.27
N ARG A 27 -10.53 1.92 21.42
CA ARG A 27 -10.20 3.01 22.35
C ARG A 27 -9.09 3.93 21.83
N MET A 28 -8.39 3.52 20.75
CA MET A 28 -7.35 4.30 20.09
C MET A 28 -7.87 5.08 18.89
N ALA A 29 -9.17 4.95 18.57
CA ALA A 29 -9.78 5.65 17.44
C ALA A 29 -9.72 7.18 17.61
N TYR A 30 -9.22 7.87 16.59
CA TYR A 30 -9.21 9.31 16.51
C TYR A 30 -10.54 9.87 15.98
N GLU A 31 -10.82 11.14 16.30
CA GLU A 31 -12.03 11.82 15.84
C GLU A 31 -12.13 11.96 14.31
N ASN A 32 -11.01 12.02 13.62
CA ASN A 32 -10.93 12.10 12.17
C ASN A 32 -11.07 10.74 11.46
N GLU A 33 -11.05 9.63 12.19
CA GLU A 33 -11.33 8.29 11.66
C GLU A 33 -12.84 8.04 11.54
N ARG A 34 -13.55 8.99 10.94
CA ARG A 34 -14.98 8.91 10.69
C ARG A 34 -15.24 8.61 9.23
N TRP A 35 -16.23 7.75 8.98
CA TRP A 35 -16.73 7.55 7.64
C TRP A 35 -17.39 8.81 7.05
N SER A 36 -18.08 9.59 7.89
CA SER A 36 -18.70 10.85 7.49
C SER A 36 -18.76 11.83 8.67
N SER A 37 -19.21 13.06 8.42
CA SER A 37 -19.38 14.09 9.45
C SER A 37 -20.36 13.69 10.57
N THR A 38 -21.30 12.79 10.28
CA THR A 38 -22.35 12.36 11.21
C THR A 38 -22.24 10.90 11.65
N GLN A 39 -21.46 10.08 10.96
CA GLN A 39 -21.36 8.66 11.23
C GLN A 39 -19.91 8.23 11.40
N ARG A 40 -19.66 7.46 12.46
CA ARG A 40 -18.33 6.90 12.76
C ARG A 40 -17.92 5.82 11.77
N GLN A 41 -18.83 4.92 11.44
CA GLN A 41 -18.61 3.81 10.51
C GLN A 41 -19.69 3.80 9.43
N GLY A 42 -19.32 3.32 8.24
CA GLY A 42 -20.24 3.10 7.13
C GLY A 42 -19.82 1.89 6.30
N ARG A 43 -20.74 1.41 5.45
CA ARG A 43 -20.46 0.37 4.46
C ARG A 43 -20.05 1.03 3.16
N VAL A 44 -18.90 0.62 2.63
CA VAL A 44 -18.35 1.10 1.36
C VAL A 44 -18.13 -0.12 0.47
N ALA A 45 -18.69 -0.09 -0.74
CA ALA A 45 -18.43 -1.09 -1.77
C ALA A 45 -17.31 -0.61 -2.68
N LEU A 46 -16.30 -1.45 -2.88
CA LEU A 46 -15.20 -1.21 -3.82
C LEU A 46 -15.18 -2.30 -4.89
N PRO A 47 -14.79 -1.99 -6.12
CA PRO A 47 -14.45 -2.99 -7.12
C PRO A 47 -13.21 -3.78 -6.68
N GLU A 48 -12.85 -4.83 -7.42
CA GLU A 48 -11.55 -5.48 -7.27
C GLU A 48 -10.43 -4.51 -7.65
N TYR A 49 -9.35 -4.54 -6.89
CA TYR A 49 -8.15 -3.77 -7.17
C TYR A 49 -6.90 -4.50 -6.69
N PHE A 50 -5.74 -4.05 -7.17
CA PHE A 50 -4.45 -4.54 -6.71
C PHE A 50 -3.74 -3.48 -5.87
N ILE A 51 -3.10 -3.90 -4.80
CA ILE A 51 -2.30 -3.01 -3.94
C ILE A 51 -0.91 -3.60 -3.72
N GLY A 52 0.11 -2.76 -3.58
CA GLY A 52 1.45 -3.22 -3.19
C GLY A 52 1.43 -3.87 -1.81
N ARG A 53 2.01 -5.06 -1.70
CA ARG A 53 2.14 -5.77 -0.42
C ARG A 53 3.03 -5.03 0.56
N PHE A 54 4.03 -4.34 0.04
CA PHE A 54 5.02 -3.62 0.81
C PHE A 54 5.11 -2.17 0.34
N GLU A 55 5.68 -1.34 1.20
CA GLU A 55 6.05 0.03 0.87
C GLU A 55 7.09 0.04 -0.28
N VAL A 56 7.11 1.11 -1.05
CA VAL A 56 8.15 1.33 -2.06
C VAL A 56 9.50 1.51 -1.36
N THR A 57 10.50 0.75 -1.78
CA THR A 57 11.84 0.80 -1.18
C THR A 57 12.71 1.90 -1.78
N ASN A 58 13.79 2.25 -1.06
CA ASN A 58 14.82 3.16 -1.58
C ASN A 58 15.40 2.67 -2.90
N ALA A 59 15.65 1.35 -3.05
CA ALA A 59 16.15 0.78 -4.30
C ALA A 59 15.18 0.98 -5.47
N GLN A 60 13.89 0.76 -5.26
CA GLN A 60 12.87 0.96 -6.29
C GLN A 60 12.75 2.43 -6.69
N PHE A 61 12.79 3.33 -5.71
CA PHE A 61 12.69 4.75 -5.97
C PHE A 61 13.95 5.32 -6.64
N ALA A 62 15.16 4.87 -6.24
CA ALA A 62 16.41 5.21 -6.89
C ALA A 62 16.45 4.75 -8.36
N HIS A 63 15.95 3.55 -8.64
CA HIS A 63 15.81 3.05 -10.01
C HIS A 63 14.91 3.95 -10.87
N TYR A 64 13.77 4.35 -10.34
CA TYR A 64 12.88 5.31 -11.01
C TYR A 64 13.60 6.65 -11.28
N LEU A 65 14.26 7.22 -10.28
CA LEU A 65 14.98 8.50 -10.43
C LEU A 65 16.08 8.40 -11.49
N SER A 66 16.81 7.30 -11.53
CA SER A 66 17.81 7.01 -12.56
C SER A 66 17.18 6.92 -13.96
N ALA A 67 16.05 6.21 -14.07
CA ALA A 67 15.36 6.03 -15.35
C ALA A 67 14.84 7.35 -15.95
N ILE A 68 14.49 8.33 -15.12
CA ILE A 68 14.05 9.66 -15.57
C ILE A 68 15.19 10.69 -15.65
N GLY A 69 16.44 10.31 -15.41
CA GLY A 69 17.61 11.20 -15.45
C GLY A 69 17.64 12.24 -14.33
N SER A 70 17.06 11.94 -13.17
CA SER A 70 17.05 12.85 -12.03
C SER A 70 18.42 12.96 -11.38
N SER A 71 18.86 14.19 -11.08
CA SER A 71 20.10 14.46 -10.33
C SER A 71 20.08 13.91 -8.89
N SER A 72 18.91 13.56 -8.35
CA SER A 72 18.77 12.97 -7.01
C SER A 72 18.96 11.46 -6.99
N ALA A 73 19.11 10.79 -8.13
CA ALA A 73 19.20 9.34 -8.22
C ALA A 73 20.34 8.76 -7.37
N GLU A 74 21.51 9.38 -7.41
CA GLU A 74 22.70 8.94 -6.68
C GLU A 74 22.47 9.01 -5.16
N ALA A 75 21.92 10.11 -4.65
CA ALA A 75 21.65 10.28 -3.23
C ALA A 75 20.67 9.22 -2.67
N PHE A 76 19.68 8.81 -3.46
CA PHE A 76 18.77 7.71 -3.06
C PHE A 76 19.42 6.34 -3.19
N ALA A 77 20.35 6.14 -4.12
CA ALA A 77 21.08 4.88 -4.30
C ALA A 77 22.08 4.61 -3.16
N GLU A 78 22.52 5.63 -2.42
CA GLU A 78 23.38 5.50 -1.24
C GLU A 78 22.61 5.08 0.03
N LEU A 79 21.29 5.19 0.04
CA LEU A 79 20.45 4.75 1.17
C LEU A 79 20.36 3.24 1.22
N ASP A 80 20.05 2.68 2.41
CA ASP A 80 19.80 1.25 2.55
C ASP A 80 18.68 0.83 1.58
N PRO A 81 18.96 -0.05 0.61
CA PRO A 81 18.05 -0.39 -0.48
C PRO A 81 16.77 -1.10 -0.01
N ALA A 82 16.80 -1.76 1.15
CA ALA A 82 15.67 -2.54 1.66
C ALA A 82 14.72 -1.72 2.55
N LEU A 83 15.09 -0.51 2.94
CA LEU A 83 14.22 0.35 3.75
C LEU A 83 13.14 1.02 2.88
N PRO A 84 11.96 1.31 3.46
CA PRO A 84 10.94 2.09 2.78
C PRO A 84 11.47 3.50 2.44
N VAL A 85 11.14 3.99 1.26
CA VAL A 85 11.48 5.36 0.86
C VAL A 85 10.71 6.36 1.72
N THR A 86 11.41 7.37 2.22
CA THR A 86 10.84 8.44 3.04
C THR A 86 11.19 9.82 2.50
N SER A 87 10.60 10.85 3.08
CA SER A 87 10.86 12.26 2.71
C SER A 87 10.57 12.57 1.24
N VAL A 88 9.59 11.89 0.66
CA VAL A 88 9.09 12.12 -0.70
C VAL A 88 7.79 12.91 -0.66
N SER A 89 7.64 13.85 -1.58
CA SER A 89 6.43 14.66 -1.70
C SER A 89 5.34 13.94 -2.50
N LEU A 90 4.08 14.36 -2.32
CA LEU A 90 2.95 13.85 -3.11
C LEU A 90 3.17 13.94 -4.64
N PRO A 91 3.68 15.04 -5.21
CA PRO A 91 4.03 15.09 -6.63
C PRO A 91 5.05 14.03 -7.06
N GLN A 92 6.04 13.74 -6.22
CA GLN A 92 7.05 12.70 -6.50
C GLN A 92 6.43 11.30 -6.48
N THR A 93 5.58 11.00 -5.49
CA THR A 93 4.91 9.69 -5.41
C THR A 93 3.96 9.46 -6.59
N LEU A 94 3.20 10.48 -7.00
CA LEU A 94 2.34 10.41 -8.19
C LEU A 94 3.14 10.27 -9.49
N SER A 95 4.33 10.87 -9.57
CA SER A 95 5.22 10.72 -10.73
C SER A 95 5.83 9.32 -10.79
N TYR A 96 6.23 8.76 -9.66
CA TYR A 96 6.64 7.38 -9.55
C TYR A 96 5.54 6.42 -10.01
N ALA A 97 4.31 6.61 -9.53
CA ALA A 97 3.17 5.77 -9.90
C ALA A 97 2.90 5.80 -11.42
N ARG A 98 2.92 6.99 -12.05
CA ARG A 98 2.78 7.11 -13.50
C ARG A 98 3.91 6.44 -14.29
N TRP A 99 5.15 6.56 -13.80
CA TRP A 99 6.28 5.87 -14.40
C TRP A 99 6.10 4.34 -14.31
N LEU A 100 5.72 3.83 -13.13
CA LEU A 100 5.49 2.40 -12.92
C LEU A 100 4.33 1.88 -13.81
N ASP A 101 3.24 2.64 -13.96
CA ASP A 101 2.15 2.32 -14.89
C ASP A 101 2.67 2.13 -16.33
N SER A 102 3.51 3.07 -16.77
CA SER A 102 4.14 3.00 -18.11
C SER A 102 5.07 1.78 -18.24
N GLN A 103 5.85 1.45 -17.20
CA GLN A 103 6.73 0.27 -17.22
C GLN A 103 5.93 -1.03 -17.31
N LEU A 104 4.88 -1.17 -16.50
CA LEU A 104 4.01 -2.34 -16.52
C LEU A 104 3.32 -2.54 -17.87
N ARG A 105 2.89 -1.46 -18.53
CA ARG A 105 2.27 -1.54 -19.85
C ARG A 105 3.26 -1.84 -20.98
N SER A 106 4.53 -1.49 -20.81
CA SER A 106 5.54 -1.60 -21.87
C SER A 106 6.25 -2.95 -21.91
N THR A 107 6.15 -3.77 -20.86
CA THR A 107 6.85 -5.05 -20.79
C THR A 107 5.91 -6.25 -20.97
N ALA A 108 6.29 -7.15 -21.88
CA ALA A 108 5.60 -8.42 -22.07
C ALA A 108 5.75 -9.39 -20.88
N ALA A 109 6.63 -9.09 -19.93
CA ALA A 109 6.83 -9.88 -18.73
C ALA A 109 5.82 -9.55 -17.61
N THR A 110 5.01 -8.50 -17.77
CA THR A 110 3.97 -8.14 -16.79
C THR A 110 3.02 -9.32 -16.57
N PRO A 111 2.77 -9.71 -15.30
CA PRO A 111 1.83 -10.77 -14.99
C PRO A 111 0.47 -10.58 -15.66
N VAL A 112 -0.08 -11.67 -16.19
CA VAL A 112 -1.32 -11.64 -17.00
C VAL A 112 -2.45 -10.90 -16.28
N ALA A 113 -2.68 -11.19 -15.01
CA ALA A 113 -3.75 -10.54 -14.24
C ALA A 113 -3.57 -9.01 -14.12
N LEU A 114 -2.32 -8.54 -13.97
CA LEU A 114 -2.03 -7.10 -13.95
C LEU A 114 -2.20 -6.49 -15.35
N SER A 115 -1.74 -7.17 -16.40
CA SER A 115 -1.90 -6.71 -17.78
C SER A 115 -3.38 -6.59 -18.16
N GLU A 116 -4.19 -7.61 -17.86
CA GLU A 116 -5.63 -7.59 -18.10
C GLU A 116 -6.33 -6.44 -17.35
N ALA A 117 -5.98 -6.20 -16.09
CA ALA A 117 -6.53 -5.07 -15.34
C ALA A 117 -6.14 -3.71 -15.98
N LEU A 118 -4.88 -3.56 -16.40
CA LEU A 118 -4.41 -2.35 -17.07
C LEU A 118 -5.11 -2.13 -18.41
N ASP A 119 -5.34 -3.19 -19.18
CA ASP A 119 -6.06 -3.15 -20.47
C ASP A 119 -7.55 -2.85 -20.28
N ALA A 120 -8.13 -3.29 -19.15
CA ALA A 120 -9.49 -2.94 -18.74
C ALA A 120 -9.63 -1.50 -18.21
N GLY A 121 -8.52 -0.73 -18.17
CA GLY A 121 -8.54 0.69 -17.80
C GLY A 121 -8.07 1.00 -16.37
N ALA A 122 -7.61 0.01 -15.63
CA ALA A 122 -6.94 0.26 -14.35
C ALA A 122 -5.67 1.09 -14.55
N LYS A 123 -5.25 1.78 -13.49
CA LYS A 123 -4.06 2.65 -13.48
C LYS A 123 -3.29 2.45 -12.19
N VAL A 124 -1.97 2.51 -12.30
CA VAL A 124 -1.13 2.58 -11.10
C VAL A 124 -1.20 3.98 -10.53
N THR A 125 -1.64 4.08 -9.28
CA THR A 125 -1.79 5.34 -8.55
C THR A 125 -1.61 5.10 -7.05
N LEU A 126 -1.74 6.15 -6.24
CA LEU A 126 -1.89 5.98 -4.80
C LEU A 126 -3.29 5.42 -4.50
N PRO A 127 -3.42 4.52 -3.53
CA PRO A 127 -4.72 4.07 -3.09
C PRO A 127 -5.53 5.24 -2.51
N SER A 128 -6.82 5.21 -2.67
CA SER A 128 -7.74 6.03 -1.90
C SER A 128 -7.73 5.58 -0.43
N GLU A 129 -8.23 6.42 0.46
CA GLU A 129 -8.39 6.08 1.89
C GLU A 129 -9.21 4.79 2.06
N ALA A 130 -10.30 4.63 1.30
CA ALA A 130 -11.14 3.45 1.36
C ALA A 130 -10.42 2.16 0.87
N GLU A 131 -9.64 2.25 -0.21
CA GLU A 131 -8.86 1.12 -0.71
C GLU A 131 -7.77 0.73 0.29
N TRP A 132 -7.06 1.72 0.85
CA TRP A 132 -6.02 1.46 1.85
C TRP A 132 -6.60 0.82 3.11
N GLU A 133 -7.71 1.36 3.63
CA GLU A 133 -8.35 0.83 4.84
C GLU A 133 -8.90 -0.59 4.61
N LYS A 134 -9.55 -0.85 3.47
CA LYS A 134 -10.03 -2.20 3.13
C LYS A 134 -8.88 -3.20 3.04
N ALA A 135 -7.76 -2.84 2.39
CA ALA A 135 -6.60 -3.69 2.29
C ALA A 135 -5.98 -4.00 3.66
N ALA A 136 -5.94 -3.00 4.56
CA ALA A 136 -5.38 -3.16 5.90
C ALA A 136 -6.28 -3.95 6.85
N ARG A 137 -7.61 -3.77 6.79
CA ARG A 137 -8.56 -4.26 7.80
C ARG A 137 -9.49 -5.37 7.31
N GLY A 138 -9.48 -5.67 6.02
CA GLY A 138 -10.40 -6.65 5.45
C GLY A 138 -11.85 -6.17 5.48
N ASN A 139 -12.79 -7.12 5.50
CA ASN A 139 -14.23 -6.85 5.44
C ASN A 139 -14.98 -7.15 6.76
N ASP A 140 -14.30 -7.68 7.78
CA ASP A 140 -14.88 -8.13 9.05
C ASP A 140 -14.88 -7.04 10.16
N GLY A 141 -14.35 -5.85 9.87
CA GLY A 141 -14.32 -4.72 10.81
C GLY A 141 -13.30 -4.86 11.94
N ARG A 142 -12.23 -5.63 11.70
CA ARG A 142 -11.08 -5.72 12.63
C ARG A 142 -10.42 -4.35 12.81
N ILE A 143 -9.77 -4.13 13.96
CA ILE A 143 -9.06 -2.87 14.26
C ILE A 143 -7.69 -2.84 13.58
N PHE A 144 -6.95 -3.94 13.65
CA PHE A 144 -5.63 -4.11 13.04
C PHE A 144 -5.66 -5.18 11.95
N PRO A 145 -4.69 -5.21 11.02
CA PRO A 145 -4.60 -6.26 10.01
C PRO A 145 -4.63 -7.69 10.58
N TRP A 146 -4.14 -7.88 11.79
CA TRP A 146 -4.06 -9.18 12.48
C TRP A 146 -5.22 -9.44 13.47
N GLY A 147 -6.17 -8.53 13.66
CA GLY A 147 -7.32 -8.73 14.55
C GLY A 147 -7.71 -7.54 15.40
N MET A 148 -8.18 -7.79 16.61
CA MET A 148 -8.76 -6.76 17.48
C MET A 148 -7.77 -6.16 18.48
N GLU A 149 -6.67 -6.85 18.80
CA GLU A 149 -5.75 -6.43 19.85
C GLU A 149 -4.43 -5.89 19.27
N PRO A 150 -3.86 -4.84 19.87
CA PRO A 150 -2.58 -4.31 19.42
C PRO A 150 -1.46 -5.34 19.64
N ASN A 151 -0.57 -5.48 18.65
CA ASN A 151 0.57 -6.37 18.75
C ASN A 151 1.79 -5.77 18.01
N GLY A 152 2.74 -5.24 18.75
CA GLY A 152 3.96 -4.64 18.21
C GLY A 152 4.93 -5.62 17.52
N ALA A 153 4.67 -6.94 17.58
CA ALA A 153 5.45 -7.90 16.82
C ALA A 153 5.14 -7.84 15.31
N PHE A 154 3.92 -7.44 14.95
CA PHE A 154 3.46 -7.42 13.56
C PHE A 154 3.65 -6.07 12.84
N ALA A 155 3.93 -5.00 13.57
CA ALA A 155 4.14 -3.68 13.00
C ALA A 155 5.25 -2.91 13.72
N ASN A 156 5.93 -2.03 13.01
CA ASN A 156 6.97 -1.15 13.56
C ASN A 156 6.35 0.13 14.13
N VAL A 157 5.61 0.00 15.24
CA VAL A 157 4.88 1.11 15.86
C VAL A 157 5.56 1.70 17.09
N ALA A 158 6.60 1.04 17.61
CA ALA A 158 7.27 1.43 18.86
C ALA A 158 8.73 1.88 18.66
N SER A 159 9.25 1.84 17.44
CA SER A 159 10.64 2.21 17.13
C SER A 159 10.66 3.48 16.25
N ALA A 160 11.60 4.38 16.53
CA ALA A 160 11.90 5.51 15.65
C ALA A 160 12.75 5.08 14.43
N ALA A 161 13.36 3.92 14.45
CA ALA A 161 14.17 3.40 13.36
C ALA A 161 13.29 2.69 12.32
N LEU A 162 13.55 2.95 11.05
CA LEU A 162 12.96 2.19 9.95
C LEU A 162 13.45 0.74 9.98
N LEU A 163 12.63 -0.16 9.51
CA LEU A 163 12.97 -1.56 9.31
C LEU A 163 12.89 -1.91 7.81
N PRO A 164 13.66 -2.89 7.33
CA PRO A 164 13.50 -3.40 5.97
C PRO A 164 12.06 -3.83 5.71
N VAL A 165 11.55 -3.53 4.52
CA VAL A 165 10.19 -3.92 4.13
C VAL A 165 10.04 -5.45 4.22
N GLY A 166 8.88 -5.91 4.67
CA GLY A 166 8.62 -7.34 4.86
C GLY A 166 9.33 -7.99 6.06
N SER A 167 10.06 -7.22 6.91
CA SER A 167 10.71 -7.76 8.11
C SER A 167 9.73 -8.08 9.24
N ARG A 168 8.50 -7.57 9.16
CA ARG A 168 7.40 -7.92 10.06
C ARG A 168 6.40 -8.77 9.30
N GLY A 169 6.26 -10.02 9.70
CA GLY A 169 5.32 -10.96 9.09
C GLY A 169 4.08 -11.12 9.97
N CYS A 170 2.94 -11.23 9.31
CA CYS A 170 1.68 -11.62 9.95
C CYS A 170 1.01 -12.68 9.07
N GLU A 171 1.17 -13.96 9.43
CA GLU A 171 0.56 -15.08 8.66
C GLU A 171 -0.97 -15.04 8.67
N SER A 172 -1.58 -14.37 9.66
CA SER A 172 -3.03 -14.19 9.78
C SER A 172 -3.56 -12.90 9.16
N CYS A 173 -2.69 -12.07 8.57
CA CYS A 173 -3.07 -10.85 7.86
C CYS A 173 -3.34 -11.20 6.38
N ASN A 174 -4.59 -11.53 6.06
CA ASN A 174 -5.08 -11.78 4.70
C ASN A 174 -6.11 -10.73 4.34
#